data_a81894be853c0fcd9423643f82a6c779
#
_entry.id   a81894be853c0fcd9423643f82a6c779
#
_cell.length_a   1.000
_cell.length_b   1.000
_cell.length_c   1.000
_cell.angle_alpha   90.00
_cell.angle_beta   90.00
_cell.angle_gamma   90.00
#
_symmetry.space_group_name_H-M   'P 1'
#
loop_
_entity.id
_entity.type
_entity.pdbx_description
1 polymer ?
#
loop_
_entity_poly.entity_id
_entity_poly.type
_entity_poly.pdbx_seq_one_letter_code
_entity_poly.pdbx_strand_id
1 'polypeptide(L)'
;MKGINNLEKYRSISDLNQDEAYYKVKPRNWNKALLLGDQVEGVSITGEGVIDGAHIQDKKGEEGMRGPHILFLSRSKGIKISGVKLRRASNYAFMSYDIERASFDNLLVEEGWDGIHIRGGKDIRIRNCRFYTGDDAVAGGLWKNMVIENCYMNSSCNGIRLIMPATGLKIVDCEFRGPGKYPHRTSGEQKRRNMLSGILLQPGAWFPAFGEVKDILISSCSFDQLDNPFLVTLNEGNRGERICLEHIRGTRLMKAAASVESWGDSSLKEVRLSDV
;
A
#
# COMPACT_ATOMS: atom_id res chain seq x y z
N MET A 1 -21.57 1.82 7.92
CA MET A 1 -21.51 3.24 7.42
C MET A 1 -21.39 3.21 5.91
N LYS A 2 -21.94 4.18 5.19
CA LYS A 2 -21.87 4.24 3.72
C LYS A 2 -21.66 5.69 3.28
N GLY A 3 -20.77 5.88 2.30
CA GLY A 3 -20.55 7.16 1.63
C GLY A 3 -21.80 7.67 0.90
N ILE A 4 -21.89 8.98 0.78
CA ILE A 4 -23.00 9.66 0.07
C ILE A 4 -22.47 10.33 -1.19
N ASN A 5 -23.25 10.31 -2.27
CA ASN A 5 -22.86 10.92 -3.54
C ASN A 5 -23.05 12.45 -3.53
N ASN A 6 -22.33 13.10 -2.63
CA ASN A 6 -22.25 14.56 -2.54
C ASN A 6 -20.85 14.96 -2.04
N LEU A 7 -19.98 15.34 -2.96
CA LEU A 7 -18.56 15.64 -2.69
C LEU A 7 -18.35 16.84 -1.75
N GLU A 8 -19.31 17.74 -1.64
CA GLU A 8 -19.22 18.91 -0.74
C GLU A 8 -19.36 18.54 0.72
N LYS A 9 -19.94 17.37 1.00
CA LYS A 9 -20.08 16.86 2.37
C LYS A 9 -18.79 16.23 2.91
N TYR A 10 -17.81 15.96 2.05
CA TYR A 10 -16.53 15.40 2.48
C TYR A 10 -15.55 16.49 2.82
N ARG A 11 -15.07 16.47 4.05
CA ARG A 11 -14.01 17.36 4.50
C ARG A 11 -12.65 16.88 4.01
N SER A 12 -11.73 17.82 3.87
CA SER A 12 -10.31 17.57 3.62
C SER A 12 -9.47 18.28 4.66
N ILE A 13 -8.26 17.81 4.88
CA ILE A 13 -7.27 18.52 5.68
C ILE A 13 -6.64 19.57 4.77
N SER A 14 -6.90 20.88 5.07
CA SER A 14 -6.51 21.97 4.18
C SER A 14 -5.06 22.45 4.39
N ASP A 15 -4.54 22.20 5.57
CA ASP A 15 -3.28 22.73 6.10
C ASP A 15 -2.29 21.62 6.47
N LEU A 16 -2.39 20.47 5.83
CA LEU A 16 -1.29 19.56 5.78
C LEU A 16 -0.10 20.36 5.27
N ASN A 17 0.70 20.82 6.23
CA ASN A 17 1.92 21.55 5.97
C ASN A 17 2.65 20.80 4.87
N GLN A 18 2.84 21.47 3.77
CA GLN A 18 3.48 20.96 2.59
C GLN A 18 4.97 20.82 2.87
N ASP A 19 5.30 19.92 3.78
CA ASP A 19 6.63 19.39 3.83
C ASP A 19 6.83 18.70 2.48
N GLU A 20 7.49 19.40 1.58
CA GLU A 20 7.57 19.09 0.15
C GLU A 20 8.05 17.65 -0.11
N ALA A 21 8.79 17.07 0.85
CA ALA A 21 9.27 15.71 0.78
C ALA A 21 8.14 14.66 0.79
N TYR A 22 7.07 14.90 1.52
CA TYR A 22 6.00 13.93 1.72
C TYR A 22 4.77 14.19 0.86
N TYR A 23 4.51 15.45 0.53
CA TYR A 23 3.19 15.90 0.11
C TYR A 23 3.18 16.51 -1.28
N LYS A 24 4.22 16.29 -2.07
CA LYS A 24 4.33 16.92 -3.37
C LYS A 24 3.00 16.91 -4.11
N VAL A 25 2.32 18.03 -3.88
CA VAL A 25 1.23 18.57 -4.67
C VAL A 25 0.16 17.58 -5.10
N LYS A 26 -0.55 17.01 -4.15
CA LYS A 26 -1.87 16.49 -4.50
C LYS A 26 -2.90 17.62 -4.31
N PRO A 27 -3.86 17.83 -5.22
CA PRO A 27 -4.90 18.84 -5.06
C PRO A 27 -5.61 18.69 -3.72
N ARG A 28 -6.08 19.78 -3.12
CA ARG A 28 -6.83 19.75 -1.84
C ARG A 28 -7.94 18.70 -1.80
N ASN A 29 -8.57 18.44 -2.93
CA ASN A 29 -9.62 17.44 -3.07
C ASN A 29 -9.13 16.00 -2.85
N TRP A 30 -7.84 15.74 -3.01
CA TRP A 30 -7.28 14.40 -2.86
C TRP A 30 -7.31 13.88 -1.42
N ASN A 31 -7.30 14.77 -0.42
CA ASN A 31 -7.31 14.41 1.00
C ASN A 31 -8.72 14.27 1.60
N LYS A 32 -9.76 14.25 0.79
CA LYS A 32 -11.13 14.01 1.25
C LYS A 32 -11.33 12.57 1.70
N ALA A 33 -12.05 12.39 2.80
CA ALA A 33 -12.37 11.05 3.30
C ALA A 33 -13.74 10.98 3.97
N LEU A 34 -14.25 9.76 4.08
CA LEU A 34 -15.49 9.47 4.83
C LEU A 34 -15.23 9.59 6.34
N LEU A 35 -14.09 9.09 6.80
CA LEU A 35 -13.57 9.27 8.15
C LEU A 35 -12.21 9.96 8.07
N LEU A 36 -12.08 11.09 8.73
CA LEU A 36 -10.92 11.97 8.65
C LEU A 36 -10.40 12.27 10.04
N GLY A 37 -9.11 12.11 10.28
CA GLY A 37 -8.42 12.49 11.51
C GLY A 37 -7.08 13.14 11.24
N ASP A 38 -6.78 14.21 11.95
CA ASP A 38 -5.50 14.88 11.92
C ASP A 38 -5.01 15.15 13.32
N GLN A 39 -3.75 14.86 13.62
CA GLN A 39 -3.14 15.02 14.95
C GLN A 39 -3.93 14.32 16.07
N VAL A 40 -4.48 13.15 15.78
CA VAL A 40 -5.28 12.39 16.75
C VAL A 40 -4.44 11.29 17.40
N GLU A 41 -4.75 10.98 18.65
CA GLU A 41 -4.12 9.92 19.41
C GLU A 41 -5.15 8.94 19.97
N GLY A 42 -4.79 7.64 20.00
CA GLY A 42 -5.64 6.61 20.57
C GLY A 42 -6.89 6.29 19.76
N VAL A 43 -6.83 6.40 18.42
CA VAL A 43 -7.95 6.09 17.52
C VAL A 43 -8.20 4.58 17.49
N SER A 44 -9.44 4.18 17.74
CA SER A 44 -9.86 2.78 17.65
C SER A 44 -11.12 2.63 16.81
N ILE A 45 -11.05 1.80 15.77
CA ILE A 45 -12.18 1.39 14.92
C ILE A 45 -12.22 -0.12 14.94
N THR A 46 -13.20 -0.68 15.64
CA THR A 46 -13.25 -2.13 15.88
C THR A 46 -14.66 -2.68 15.65
N GLY A 47 -14.75 -3.99 15.41
CA GLY A 47 -16.00 -4.71 15.24
C GLY A 47 -16.13 -5.37 13.87
N GLU A 48 -17.27 -5.97 13.57
CA GLU A 48 -17.54 -6.72 12.34
C GLU A 48 -18.34 -5.92 11.29
N GLY A 49 -18.41 -4.62 11.46
CA GLY A 49 -19.19 -3.73 10.60
C GLY A 49 -18.57 -3.49 9.23
N VAL A 50 -19.34 -2.86 8.36
CA VAL A 50 -18.92 -2.47 7.01
C VAL A 50 -18.83 -0.96 6.89
N ILE A 51 -17.69 -0.46 6.38
CA ILE A 51 -17.51 0.91 5.95
C ILE A 51 -17.38 0.91 4.44
N ASP A 52 -18.35 1.53 3.77
CA ASP A 52 -18.55 1.44 2.33
C ASP A 52 -18.32 2.81 1.69
N GLY A 53 -17.28 2.94 0.87
CA GLY A 53 -16.94 4.17 0.14
C GLY A 53 -17.89 4.50 -1.00
N ALA A 54 -18.75 3.55 -1.39
CA ALA A 54 -19.82 3.71 -2.39
C ALA A 54 -19.36 4.05 -3.82
N HIS A 55 -18.05 3.97 -4.15
CA HIS A 55 -17.50 4.31 -5.48
C HIS A 55 -17.88 5.71 -5.99
N ILE A 56 -17.85 6.69 -5.11
CA ILE A 56 -18.16 8.07 -5.48
C ILE A 56 -17.06 8.62 -6.37
N GLN A 57 -17.40 9.01 -7.57
CA GLN A 57 -16.43 9.59 -8.50
C GLN A 57 -16.33 11.11 -8.34
N ASP A 58 -15.12 11.63 -8.46
CA ASP A 58 -14.84 13.05 -8.57
C ASP A 58 -14.16 13.34 -9.93
N LYS A 59 -14.88 13.96 -10.85
CA LYS A 59 -14.34 14.35 -12.16
C LYS A 59 -13.17 15.34 -12.07
N LYS A 60 -13.04 16.05 -10.94
CA LYS A 60 -11.93 16.96 -10.64
C LYS A 60 -10.83 16.28 -9.84
N GLY A 61 -11.03 15.04 -9.44
CA GLY A 61 -10.04 14.23 -8.73
C GLY A 61 -8.91 13.74 -9.65
N GLU A 62 -7.94 13.09 -9.07
CA GLU A 62 -6.84 12.46 -9.81
C GLU A 62 -7.39 11.49 -10.86
N GLU A 63 -6.76 11.47 -12.03
CA GLU A 63 -7.20 10.67 -13.20
C GLU A 63 -8.65 10.97 -13.66
N GLY A 64 -9.21 12.09 -13.23
CA GLY A 64 -10.58 12.48 -13.58
C GLY A 64 -11.66 11.61 -12.93
N MET A 65 -11.33 10.82 -11.91
CA MET A 65 -12.28 9.89 -11.31
C MET A 65 -12.10 9.63 -9.80
N ARG A 66 -10.93 9.87 -9.21
CA ARG A 66 -10.68 9.52 -7.80
C ARG A 66 -11.47 10.41 -6.85
N GLY A 67 -12.38 9.80 -6.12
CA GLY A 67 -13.20 10.44 -5.09
C GLY A 67 -12.55 10.38 -3.70
N PRO A 68 -13.37 10.41 -2.62
CA PRO A 68 -12.86 10.36 -1.25
C PRO A 68 -12.27 9.01 -0.86
N HIS A 69 -11.28 9.02 0.03
CA HIS A 69 -10.83 7.82 0.75
C HIS A 69 -11.94 7.32 1.70
N ILE A 70 -11.86 6.08 2.14
CA ILE A 70 -12.72 5.64 3.25
C ILE A 70 -12.19 6.23 4.57
N LEU A 71 -10.91 6.03 4.84
CA LEU A 71 -10.22 6.50 6.04
C LEU A 71 -9.00 7.31 5.63
N PHE A 72 -8.83 8.47 6.25
CA PHE A 72 -7.63 9.28 6.10
C PHE A 72 -7.16 9.77 7.46
N LEU A 73 -5.92 9.43 7.82
CA LEU A 73 -5.30 9.88 9.07
C LEU A 73 -3.97 10.60 8.76
N SER A 74 -3.70 11.68 9.46
CA SER A 74 -2.47 12.44 9.32
C SER A 74 -1.86 12.75 10.68
N ARG A 75 -0.54 12.73 10.79
CA ARG A 75 0.22 13.14 11.99
C ARG A 75 -0.34 12.51 13.28
N SER A 76 -0.70 11.24 13.22
CA SER A 76 -1.51 10.57 14.24
C SER A 76 -0.81 9.35 14.81
N LYS A 77 -1.16 8.98 16.05
CA LYS A 77 -0.50 7.86 16.75
C LYS A 77 -1.46 7.01 17.58
N GLY A 78 -1.02 5.79 17.90
CA GLY A 78 -1.84 4.88 18.71
C GLY A 78 -3.11 4.44 18.00
N ILE A 79 -2.99 3.98 16.74
CA ILE A 79 -4.13 3.66 15.87
C ILE A 79 -4.40 2.17 15.93
N LYS A 80 -5.67 1.79 16.12
CA LYS A 80 -6.14 0.41 16.06
C LYS A 80 -7.34 0.30 15.14
N ILE A 81 -7.22 -0.48 14.05
CA ILE A 81 -8.33 -0.79 13.15
C ILE A 81 -8.45 -2.31 13.06
N SER A 82 -9.59 -2.87 13.50
CA SER A 82 -9.69 -4.32 13.64
C SER A 82 -11.10 -4.85 13.35
N GLY A 83 -11.16 -5.97 12.61
CA GLY A 83 -12.37 -6.75 12.34
C GLY A 83 -13.31 -6.17 11.29
N VAL A 84 -13.15 -4.91 10.91
CA VAL A 84 -14.05 -4.23 9.99
C VAL A 84 -13.80 -4.59 8.52
N LYS A 85 -14.85 -4.49 7.72
CA LYS A 85 -14.77 -4.57 6.27
C LYS A 85 -14.77 -3.17 5.65
N LEU A 86 -13.75 -2.88 4.85
CA LEU A 86 -13.63 -1.68 4.03
C LEU A 86 -13.92 -2.05 2.58
N ARG A 87 -14.90 -1.44 1.96
CA ARG A 87 -15.23 -1.81 0.58
C ARG A 87 -15.59 -0.63 -0.30
N ARG A 88 -15.41 -0.80 -1.60
CA ARG A 88 -15.80 0.17 -2.65
C ARG A 88 -15.23 1.56 -2.39
N ALA A 89 -13.97 1.63 -2.00
CA ALA A 89 -13.28 2.89 -1.83
C ALA A 89 -13.27 3.69 -3.15
N SER A 90 -13.56 4.96 -3.06
CA SER A 90 -13.56 5.84 -4.24
C SER A 90 -12.15 6.33 -4.58
N ASN A 91 -11.24 6.22 -3.64
CA ASN A 91 -9.80 6.33 -3.73
C ASN A 91 -9.21 5.16 -2.94
N TYR A 92 -8.29 5.37 -2.01
CA TYR A 92 -7.74 4.31 -1.15
C TYR A 92 -8.70 3.97 -0.01
N ALA A 93 -8.70 2.71 0.43
CA ALA A 93 -9.52 2.31 1.57
C ALA A 93 -8.97 2.93 2.87
N PHE A 94 -7.65 2.90 3.05
CA PHE A 94 -6.95 3.63 4.09
C PHE A 94 -5.81 4.44 3.49
N MET A 95 -5.74 5.71 3.83
CA MET A 95 -4.63 6.60 3.48
C MET A 95 -4.09 7.27 4.72
N SER A 96 -2.77 7.43 4.82
CA SER A 96 -2.19 8.20 5.91
C SER A 96 -0.89 8.90 5.55
N TYR A 97 -0.65 9.98 6.30
CA TYR A 97 0.64 10.65 6.40
C TYR A 97 1.11 10.64 7.86
N ASP A 98 2.38 10.29 8.08
CA ASP A 98 3.06 10.36 9.38
C ASP A 98 2.26 9.74 10.54
N ILE A 99 2.09 8.45 10.50
CA ILE A 99 1.46 7.71 11.59
C ILE A 99 2.49 6.90 12.39
N GLU A 100 2.24 6.77 13.69
CA GLU A 100 3.08 6.02 14.59
C GLU A 100 2.27 5.08 15.48
N ARG A 101 2.80 3.89 15.75
CA ARG A 101 2.16 2.86 16.57
C ARG A 101 0.74 2.53 16.07
N ALA A 102 0.66 2.02 14.84
CA ALA A 102 -0.61 1.64 14.23
C ALA A 102 -0.72 0.12 14.05
N SER A 103 -1.90 -0.41 14.27
CA SER A 103 -2.23 -1.81 14.03
C SER A 103 -3.50 -1.96 13.19
N PHE A 104 -3.38 -2.79 12.16
CA PHE A 104 -4.45 -3.21 11.27
C PHE A 104 -4.58 -4.73 11.41
N ASP A 105 -5.70 -5.21 11.93
CA ASP A 105 -5.86 -6.61 12.26
C ASP A 105 -7.22 -7.15 11.79
N ASN A 106 -7.20 -8.32 11.15
CA ASN A 106 -8.41 -9.00 10.69
C ASN A 106 -9.33 -8.11 9.85
N LEU A 107 -8.74 -7.38 8.89
CA LEU A 107 -9.49 -6.54 7.96
C LEU A 107 -9.85 -7.31 6.68
N LEU A 108 -11.02 -7.03 6.15
CA LEU A 108 -11.38 -7.40 4.79
C LEU A 108 -11.49 -6.12 3.94
N VAL A 109 -10.56 -5.96 2.99
CA VAL A 109 -10.57 -4.82 2.07
C VAL A 109 -11.00 -5.31 0.69
N GLU A 110 -12.07 -4.77 0.16
CA GLU A 110 -12.60 -5.19 -1.13
C GLU A 110 -12.89 -4.01 -2.05
N GLU A 111 -12.40 -4.15 -3.27
CA GLU A 111 -12.67 -3.21 -4.36
C GLU A 111 -12.05 -1.81 -4.11
N GLY A 112 -12.12 -0.94 -5.07
CA GLY A 112 -11.50 0.39 -4.98
C GLY A 112 -10.12 0.42 -5.62
N TRP A 113 -9.25 1.25 -5.09
CA TRP A 113 -7.86 1.45 -5.49
C TRP A 113 -6.93 0.69 -4.52
N ASP A 114 -5.96 1.38 -3.89
CA ASP A 114 -5.13 0.74 -2.87
C ASP A 114 -5.95 0.34 -1.63
N GLY A 115 -5.50 -0.73 -1.01
CA GLY A 115 -6.05 -1.15 0.28
C GLY A 115 -5.56 -0.26 1.41
N ILE A 116 -4.31 -0.38 1.78
CA ILE A 116 -3.66 0.45 2.81
C ILE A 116 -2.49 1.20 2.18
N HIS A 117 -2.56 2.53 2.18
CA HIS A 117 -1.51 3.40 1.68
C HIS A 117 -0.95 4.28 2.81
N ILE A 118 0.32 4.09 3.15
CA ILE A 118 0.98 4.79 4.26
C ILE A 118 2.19 5.55 3.74
N ARG A 119 2.19 6.86 3.87
CA ARG A 119 3.34 7.74 3.62
C ARG A 119 3.85 8.28 4.94
N GLY A 120 5.01 7.79 5.37
CA GLY A 120 5.51 8.03 6.72
C GLY A 120 4.81 7.15 7.75
N GLY A 121 5.49 6.08 8.16
CA GLY A 121 4.96 5.14 9.15
C GLY A 121 6.06 4.60 10.04
N LYS A 122 5.83 4.59 11.36
CA LYS A 122 6.75 4.02 12.33
C LYS A 122 6.03 3.09 13.29
N ASP A 123 6.62 1.92 13.53
CA ASP A 123 6.05 0.90 14.41
C ASP A 123 4.63 0.46 13.97
N ILE A 124 4.53 -0.01 12.73
CA ILE A 124 3.26 -0.37 12.10
C ILE A 124 3.14 -1.90 12.00
N ARG A 125 1.96 -2.42 12.30
CA ARG A 125 1.64 -3.85 12.12
C ARG A 125 0.36 -4.03 11.32
N ILE A 126 0.44 -4.83 10.25
CA ILE A 126 -0.69 -5.26 9.41
C ILE A 126 -0.72 -6.78 9.48
N ARG A 127 -1.81 -7.36 10.03
CA ARG A 127 -1.87 -8.81 10.20
C ARG A 127 -3.27 -9.39 9.99
N ASN A 128 -3.32 -10.66 9.61
CA ASN A 128 -4.58 -11.41 9.44
C ASN A 128 -5.56 -10.73 8.46
N CYS A 129 -5.06 -9.91 7.55
CA CYS A 129 -5.88 -9.10 6.64
C CYS A 129 -6.05 -9.80 5.28
N ARG A 130 -7.17 -9.55 4.63
CA ARG A 130 -7.46 -10.04 3.28
C ARG A 130 -7.75 -8.85 2.38
N PHE A 131 -6.99 -8.76 1.30
CA PHE A 131 -7.08 -7.68 0.32
C PHE A 131 -7.55 -8.22 -1.03
N TYR A 132 -8.57 -7.59 -1.59
CA TYR A 132 -9.04 -7.79 -2.96
C TYR A 132 -9.17 -6.41 -3.61
N THR A 133 -8.07 -5.87 -4.13
CA THR A 133 -7.97 -4.47 -4.55
C THR A 133 -7.89 -4.31 -6.07
N GLY A 134 -8.33 -3.19 -6.57
CA GLY A 134 -8.20 -2.82 -7.98
C GLY A 134 -6.86 -2.15 -8.32
N ASP A 135 -6.08 -1.78 -7.32
CA ASP A 135 -4.72 -1.27 -7.39
C ASP A 135 -3.87 -2.00 -6.34
N ASP A 136 -2.88 -1.40 -5.71
CA ASP A 136 -1.99 -2.08 -4.76
C ASP A 136 -2.72 -2.52 -3.47
N ALA A 137 -2.37 -3.68 -2.90
CA ALA A 137 -2.98 -4.08 -1.63
C ALA A 137 -2.43 -3.27 -0.46
N VAL A 138 -1.09 -3.14 -0.37
CA VAL A 138 -0.39 -2.26 0.59
C VAL A 138 0.64 -1.45 -0.16
N ALA A 139 0.59 -0.13 -0.03
CA ALA A 139 1.53 0.76 -0.71
C ALA A 139 2.01 1.92 0.16
N GLY A 140 3.02 2.64 -0.33
CA GLY A 140 3.57 3.84 0.31
C GLY A 140 5.07 3.78 0.53
N GLY A 141 5.52 4.28 1.67
CA GLY A 141 6.94 4.30 2.02
C GLY A 141 7.25 5.27 3.15
N LEU A 142 8.54 5.57 3.33
CA LEU A 142 9.07 6.22 4.52
C LEU A 142 8.71 5.41 5.78
N TRP A 143 8.84 4.10 5.65
CA TRP A 143 8.50 3.15 6.70
C TRP A 143 9.69 2.85 7.58
N LYS A 144 9.44 2.83 8.89
CA LYS A 144 10.39 2.38 9.91
C LYS A 144 9.73 1.33 10.79
N ASN A 145 10.33 0.16 10.88
CA ASN A 145 9.82 -0.93 11.72
C ASN A 145 8.37 -1.30 11.39
N MET A 146 8.15 -1.80 10.16
CA MET A 146 6.84 -2.28 9.70
C MET A 146 6.83 -3.79 9.62
N VAL A 147 5.74 -4.42 10.10
CA VAL A 147 5.49 -5.85 9.99
C VAL A 147 4.19 -6.09 9.27
N ILE A 148 4.24 -6.91 8.22
CA ILE A 148 3.07 -7.39 7.48
C ILE A 148 3.08 -8.91 7.60
N GLU A 149 2.09 -9.48 8.29
CA GLU A 149 2.11 -10.90 8.64
C GLU A 149 0.76 -11.58 8.43
N ASN A 150 0.78 -12.83 7.98
CA ASN A 150 -0.42 -13.66 7.79
C ASN A 150 -1.51 -12.94 6.98
N CYS A 151 -1.14 -12.33 5.86
CA CYS A 151 -2.04 -11.59 4.99
C CYS A 151 -2.24 -12.29 3.65
N TYR A 152 -3.46 -12.21 3.12
CA TYR A 152 -3.81 -12.65 1.77
C TYR A 152 -3.95 -11.44 0.87
N MET A 153 -3.20 -11.41 -0.22
CA MET A 153 -3.17 -10.28 -1.16
C MET A 153 -3.56 -10.72 -2.57
N ASN A 154 -4.69 -10.22 -3.03
CA ASN A 154 -5.20 -10.41 -4.38
C ASN A 154 -5.48 -9.02 -4.99
N SER A 155 -4.59 -8.59 -5.85
CA SER A 155 -4.62 -7.24 -6.43
C SER A 155 -4.52 -7.30 -7.95
N SER A 156 -4.99 -6.26 -8.61
CA SER A 156 -4.83 -6.07 -10.05
C SER A 156 -3.66 -5.14 -10.42
N CYS A 157 -2.77 -4.90 -9.46
CA CYS A 157 -1.51 -4.19 -9.65
C CYS A 157 -0.41 -4.89 -8.85
N ASN A 158 -0.11 -4.48 -7.63
CA ASN A 158 0.90 -5.13 -6.81
C ASN A 158 0.31 -5.60 -5.47
N GLY A 159 0.92 -6.62 -4.88
CA GLY A 159 0.59 -6.99 -3.50
C GLY A 159 1.10 -5.94 -2.53
N ILE A 160 2.42 -5.78 -2.47
CA ILE A 160 3.06 -4.71 -1.68
C ILE A 160 3.89 -3.86 -2.63
N ARG A 161 3.69 -2.54 -2.58
CA ARG A 161 4.47 -1.59 -3.36
C ARG A 161 5.10 -0.52 -2.49
N LEU A 162 6.40 -0.59 -2.32
CA LEU A 162 7.21 0.43 -1.68
C LEU A 162 7.67 1.45 -2.73
N ILE A 163 7.26 2.70 -2.60
CA ILE A 163 7.55 3.78 -3.56
C ILE A 163 8.50 4.86 -3.01
N MET A 164 8.89 4.75 -1.76
CA MET A 164 9.79 5.64 -1.03
C MET A 164 10.67 4.81 -0.08
N PRO A 165 11.69 5.38 0.57
CA PRO A 165 12.58 4.66 1.49
C PRO A 165 11.86 3.83 2.56
N ALA A 166 12.52 2.76 3.03
CA ALA A 166 12.08 1.99 4.18
C ALA A 166 13.25 1.32 4.90
N THR A 167 13.10 1.17 6.22
CA THR A 167 14.05 0.43 7.06
C THR A 167 13.29 -0.47 8.04
N GLY A 168 13.71 -1.72 8.15
CA GLY A 168 13.10 -2.67 9.09
C GLY A 168 11.71 -3.12 8.65
N LEU A 169 11.55 -3.50 7.37
CA LEU A 169 10.31 -4.08 6.85
C LEU A 169 10.36 -5.60 6.95
N LYS A 170 9.37 -6.21 7.59
CA LYS A 170 9.18 -7.66 7.64
C LYS A 170 7.87 -8.05 6.98
N ILE A 171 7.93 -8.99 6.03
CA ILE A 171 6.77 -9.57 5.33
C ILE A 171 6.85 -11.07 5.57
N VAL A 172 5.93 -11.60 6.36
CA VAL A 172 6.01 -12.98 6.86
C VAL A 172 4.67 -13.69 6.71
N ASP A 173 4.72 -14.98 6.32
CA ASP A 173 3.54 -15.84 6.20
C ASP A 173 2.43 -15.23 5.33
N CYS A 174 2.80 -14.55 4.25
CA CYS A 174 1.85 -13.90 3.35
C CYS A 174 1.62 -14.71 2.06
N GLU A 175 0.38 -14.68 1.58
CA GLU A 175 -0.03 -15.28 0.31
C GLU A 175 -0.37 -14.19 -0.71
N PHE A 176 0.29 -14.25 -1.88
CA PHE A 176 0.07 -13.35 -3.00
C PHE A 176 -0.51 -14.15 -4.17
N ARG A 177 -1.72 -13.80 -4.60
CA ARG A 177 -2.40 -14.58 -5.63
C ARG A 177 -3.08 -13.70 -6.66
N GLY A 178 -2.64 -13.81 -7.93
CA GLY A 178 -3.34 -13.28 -9.10
C GLY A 178 -4.26 -14.32 -9.75
N PRO A 179 -5.02 -13.92 -10.77
CA PRO A 179 -5.29 -12.54 -11.12
C PRO A 179 -6.19 -11.86 -10.07
N GLY A 180 -6.20 -10.52 -10.06
CA GLY A 180 -7.06 -9.77 -9.15
C GLY A 180 -8.55 -10.06 -9.34
N LYS A 181 -9.29 -10.14 -8.25
CA LYS A 181 -10.76 -10.31 -8.25
C LYS A 181 -11.46 -9.13 -8.92
N TYR A 182 -10.98 -7.93 -8.65
CA TYR A 182 -11.50 -6.68 -9.23
C TYR A 182 -10.51 -6.12 -10.25
N PRO A 183 -10.98 -5.57 -11.38
CA PRO A 183 -10.07 -5.02 -12.38
C PRO A 183 -9.38 -3.76 -11.89
N HIS A 184 -8.19 -3.50 -12.43
CA HIS A 184 -7.47 -2.25 -12.20
C HIS A 184 -8.31 -1.06 -12.65
N ARG A 185 -8.44 -0.07 -11.80
CA ARG A 185 -9.43 1.01 -11.97
C ARG A 185 -9.16 1.89 -13.19
N THR A 186 -7.91 2.13 -13.56
CA THR A 186 -7.54 2.92 -14.74
C THR A 186 -7.55 2.14 -16.03
N SER A 187 -7.78 0.82 -16.00
CA SER A 187 -7.71 -0.01 -17.20
C SER A 187 -8.91 0.13 -18.15
N GLY A 188 -9.92 0.90 -17.78
CA GLY A 188 -11.09 1.18 -18.61
C GLY A 188 -11.76 -0.08 -19.13
N GLU A 189 -11.95 -0.15 -20.44
CA GLU A 189 -12.58 -1.29 -21.14
C GLU A 189 -11.74 -2.57 -21.06
N GLN A 190 -10.41 -2.46 -20.96
CA GLN A 190 -9.51 -3.63 -20.89
C GLN A 190 -9.74 -4.47 -19.65
N LYS A 191 -10.24 -3.87 -18.56
CA LYS A 191 -10.49 -4.53 -17.27
C LYS A 191 -9.33 -5.40 -16.81
N ARG A 192 -8.11 -4.88 -16.92
CA ARG A 192 -6.87 -5.59 -16.57
C ARG A 192 -6.94 -6.12 -15.14
N ARG A 193 -6.52 -7.36 -14.93
CA ARG A 193 -6.55 -8.04 -13.63
C ARG A 193 -5.24 -8.70 -13.24
N ASN A 194 -4.23 -8.69 -14.11
CA ASN A 194 -2.96 -9.34 -13.77
C ASN A 194 -2.30 -8.63 -12.59
N MET A 195 -1.79 -9.41 -11.66
CA MET A 195 -0.96 -8.94 -10.57
C MET A 195 0.47 -8.80 -11.11
N LEU A 196 0.97 -7.56 -11.19
CA LEU A 196 2.27 -7.24 -11.80
C LEU A 196 3.43 -7.70 -10.93
N SER A 197 3.31 -7.49 -9.62
CA SER A 197 4.30 -7.96 -8.67
C SER A 197 3.64 -8.37 -7.36
N GLY A 198 4.17 -9.42 -6.75
CA GLY A 198 3.85 -9.74 -5.36
C GLY A 198 4.39 -8.64 -4.45
N ILE A 199 5.70 -8.41 -4.50
CA ILE A 199 6.40 -7.38 -3.72
C ILE A 199 7.27 -6.57 -4.68
N LEU A 200 7.08 -5.25 -4.68
CA LEU A 200 7.83 -4.29 -5.48
C LEU A 200 8.50 -3.25 -4.58
N LEU A 201 9.82 -3.20 -4.61
CA LEU A 201 10.62 -2.23 -3.88
C LEU A 201 11.18 -1.18 -4.85
N GLN A 202 10.68 0.05 -4.79
CA GLN A 202 11.07 1.19 -5.63
C GLN A 202 11.35 2.43 -4.76
N PRO A 203 12.43 2.49 -3.98
CA PRO A 203 12.63 3.54 -2.97
C PRO A 203 12.70 4.97 -3.52
N GLY A 204 12.91 5.13 -4.82
CA GLY A 204 12.94 6.42 -5.49
C GLY A 204 11.84 6.63 -6.54
N ALA A 205 10.76 5.81 -6.51
CA ALA A 205 9.73 5.89 -7.54
C ALA A 205 8.95 7.21 -7.51
N TRP A 206 8.73 7.76 -6.30
CA TRP A 206 7.97 8.99 -6.18
C TRP A 206 8.85 10.12 -5.68
N PHE A 207 9.22 10.15 -4.45
CA PHE A 207 10.07 11.19 -3.88
C PHE A 207 10.46 10.83 -2.45
N PRO A 208 11.68 11.17 -1.99
CA PRO A 208 12.79 11.79 -2.72
C PRO A 208 13.49 10.81 -3.65
N ALA A 209 14.17 11.34 -4.67
CA ALA A 209 14.96 10.56 -5.63
C ALA A 209 16.06 9.72 -4.97
N PHE A 210 16.60 10.19 -3.84
CA PHE A 210 17.62 9.47 -3.07
C PHE A 210 16.95 8.61 -2.01
N GLY A 211 16.70 7.35 -2.32
CA GLY A 211 15.99 6.43 -1.45
C GLY A 211 16.82 5.21 -1.06
N GLU A 212 16.66 4.74 0.18
CA GLU A 212 17.26 3.52 0.68
C GLU A 212 16.17 2.54 1.13
N VAL A 213 16.36 1.27 0.77
CA VAL A 213 15.65 0.14 1.39
C VAL A 213 16.64 -0.71 2.15
N LYS A 214 16.40 -0.90 3.46
CA LYS A 214 17.36 -1.53 4.34
C LYS A 214 16.69 -2.40 5.39
N ASP A 215 17.36 -3.51 5.76
CA ASP A 215 16.85 -4.45 6.74
C ASP A 215 15.46 -4.99 6.35
N ILE A 216 15.37 -5.58 5.17
CA ILE A 216 14.13 -6.15 4.61
C ILE A 216 14.16 -7.67 4.78
N LEU A 217 13.15 -8.22 5.44
CA LEU A 217 12.93 -9.65 5.55
C LEU A 217 11.63 -10.04 4.88
N ILE A 218 11.71 -10.98 3.94
CA ILE A 218 10.56 -11.62 3.30
C ILE A 218 10.69 -13.11 3.59
N SER A 219 9.78 -13.66 4.37
CA SER A 219 9.89 -15.04 4.87
C SER A 219 8.56 -15.79 4.77
N SER A 220 8.63 -17.08 4.44
CA SER A 220 7.49 -17.99 4.41
C SER A 220 6.32 -17.48 3.55
N CYS A 221 6.64 -16.85 2.43
CA CYS A 221 5.65 -16.27 1.52
C CYS A 221 5.40 -17.16 0.30
N SER A 222 4.15 -17.17 -0.16
CA SER A 222 3.76 -17.87 -1.38
C SER A 222 3.21 -16.93 -2.44
N PHE A 223 3.59 -17.21 -3.69
CA PHE A 223 3.24 -16.42 -4.87
C PHE A 223 2.62 -17.31 -5.94
N ASP A 224 1.41 -17.02 -6.36
CA ASP A 224 0.71 -17.85 -7.33
C ASP A 224 0.01 -17.01 -8.41
N GLN A 225 0.26 -17.35 -9.66
CA GLN A 225 -0.40 -16.80 -10.85
C GLN A 225 -0.26 -15.26 -10.94
N LEU A 226 0.97 -14.78 -10.87
CA LEU A 226 1.32 -13.35 -11.01
C LEU A 226 2.55 -13.16 -11.91
N ASP A 227 2.82 -11.93 -12.33
CA ASP A 227 3.92 -11.67 -13.25
C ASP A 227 5.29 -11.88 -12.58
N ASN A 228 5.59 -11.15 -11.51
CA ASN A 228 6.85 -11.24 -10.77
C ASN A 228 6.60 -11.36 -9.26
N PRO A 229 7.06 -12.40 -8.56
CA PRO A 229 6.95 -12.48 -7.10
C PRO A 229 7.64 -11.32 -6.39
N PHE A 230 8.87 -11.03 -6.80
CA PHE A 230 9.72 -10.03 -6.19
C PHE A 230 10.44 -9.20 -7.23
N LEU A 231 10.31 -7.88 -7.13
CA LEU A 231 10.96 -6.93 -8.02
C LEU A 231 11.57 -5.78 -7.20
N VAL A 232 12.82 -5.46 -7.49
CA VAL A 232 13.52 -4.28 -6.97
C VAL A 232 13.85 -3.36 -8.13
N THR A 233 13.47 -2.10 -8.03
CA THR A 233 13.80 -1.08 -9.02
C THR A 233 14.56 0.06 -8.31
N LEU A 234 15.80 0.25 -8.66
CA LEU A 234 16.68 1.26 -8.07
C LEU A 234 17.02 2.33 -9.12
N ASN A 235 16.50 3.52 -8.94
CA ASN A 235 16.91 4.69 -9.72
C ASN A 235 18.30 5.16 -9.31
N GLU A 236 18.88 6.08 -10.08
CA GLU A 236 20.16 6.72 -9.75
C GLU A 236 20.17 7.24 -8.31
N GLY A 237 21.23 6.94 -7.56
CA GLY A 237 21.39 7.30 -6.15
C GLY A 237 20.62 6.43 -5.15
N ASN A 238 19.76 5.52 -5.61
CA ASN A 238 19.05 4.62 -4.69
C ASN A 238 19.96 3.51 -4.17
N ARG A 239 19.68 3.03 -2.96
CA ARG A 239 20.44 1.96 -2.31
C ARG A 239 19.53 0.90 -1.73
N GLY A 240 19.94 -0.36 -1.91
CA GLY A 240 19.36 -1.51 -1.23
C GLY A 240 20.44 -2.20 -0.38
N GLU A 241 20.13 -2.53 0.87
CA GLU A 241 21.07 -3.16 1.77
C GLU A 241 20.38 -4.15 2.73
N ARG A 242 20.98 -5.30 2.94
CA ARG A 242 20.48 -6.36 3.82
C ARG A 242 19.02 -6.74 3.52
N ILE A 243 18.82 -7.30 2.33
CA ILE A 243 17.54 -7.85 1.89
C ILE A 243 17.62 -9.36 1.95
N CYS A 244 16.76 -9.99 2.74
CA CYS A 244 16.70 -11.43 2.92
C CYS A 244 15.36 -11.99 2.45
N LEU A 245 15.42 -13.00 1.57
CA LEU A 245 14.29 -13.81 1.14
C LEU A 245 14.54 -15.26 1.59
N GLU A 246 13.60 -15.81 2.35
CA GLU A 246 13.73 -17.18 2.86
C GLU A 246 12.40 -17.92 2.87
N HIS A 247 12.45 -19.23 2.57
CA HIS A 247 11.25 -20.08 2.50
C HIS A 247 10.17 -19.54 1.56
N ILE A 248 10.58 -19.19 0.34
CA ILE A 248 9.70 -18.59 -0.68
C ILE A 248 9.22 -19.68 -1.64
N ARG A 249 7.93 -19.65 -1.97
CA ARG A 249 7.35 -20.56 -2.96
C ARG A 249 6.63 -19.79 -4.06
N GLY A 250 6.94 -20.08 -5.31
CA GLY A 250 6.31 -19.49 -6.47
C GLY A 250 5.73 -20.54 -7.42
N THR A 251 4.50 -20.34 -7.88
CA THR A 251 3.87 -21.20 -8.88
C THR A 251 3.16 -20.38 -9.95
N ARG A 252 3.12 -20.89 -11.17
CA ARG A 252 2.46 -20.24 -12.32
C ARG A 252 2.88 -18.79 -12.52
N LEU A 253 4.18 -18.52 -12.41
CA LEU A 253 4.74 -17.19 -12.63
C LEU A 253 4.80 -16.88 -14.13
N MET A 254 4.38 -15.67 -14.51
CA MET A 254 4.24 -15.29 -15.90
C MET A 254 5.51 -14.67 -16.50
N LYS A 255 6.38 -14.13 -15.65
CA LYS A 255 7.64 -13.51 -16.08
C LYS A 255 8.82 -14.06 -15.29
N ALA A 256 9.48 -13.28 -14.47
CA ALA A 256 10.65 -13.69 -13.71
C ALA A 256 10.31 -14.08 -12.27
N ALA A 257 11.02 -15.07 -11.72
CA ALA A 257 10.88 -15.43 -10.30
C ALA A 257 11.34 -14.30 -9.38
N ALA A 258 12.41 -13.60 -9.77
CA ALA A 258 12.86 -12.37 -9.14
C ALA A 258 13.53 -11.49 -10.19
N SER A 259 13.48 -10.18 -10.00
CA SER A 259 14.12 -9.23 -10.90
C SER A 259 14.71 -8.06 -10.12
N VAL A 260 15.88 -7.60 -10.56
CA VAL A 260 16.50 -6.36 -10.08
C VAL A 260 16.80 -5.49 -11.29
N GLU A 261 16.26 -4.30 -11.27
CA GLU A 261 16.51 -3.25 -12.26
C GLU A 261 17.21 -2.08 -11.59
N SER A 262 18.33 -1.64 -12.11
CA SER A 262 19.14 -0.58 -11.51
C SER A 262 19.72 0.36 -12.55
N TRP A 263 19.80 1.63 -12.22
CA TRP A 263 20.33 2.69 -13.09
C TRP A 263 21.34 3.56 -12.37
N GLY A 264 22.31 4.06 -13.16
CA GLY A 264 23.32 4.99 -12.69
C GLY A 264 24.20 4.40 -11.57
N ASP A 265 24.41 5.17 -10.54
CA ASP A 265 25.22 4.81 -9.36
C ASP A 265 24.42 4.09 -8.26
N SER A 266 23.24 3.57 -8.58
CA SER A 266 22.46 2.77 -7.63
C SER A 266 23.24 1.54 -7.17
N SER A 267 22.96 1.07 -5.97
CA SER A 267 23.64 -0.10 -5.41
C SER A 267 22.70 -1.02 -4.64
N LEU A 268 22.97 -2.32 -4.76
CA LEU A 268 22.29 -3.38 -4.02
C LEU A 268 23.36 -4.25 -3.33
N LYS A 269 23.32 -4.35 -2.00
CA LYS A 269 24.31 -5.07 -1.20
C LYS A 269 23.65 -6.04 -0.22
N GLU A 270 24.37 -7.09 0.13
CA GLU A 270 23.94 -8.06 1.14
C GLU A 270 22.55 -8.64 0.88
N VAL A 271 22.31 -9.10 -0.34
CA VAL A 271 21.10 -9.87 -0.66
C VAL A 271 21.34 -11.33 -0.33
N ARG A 272 20.45 -11.90 0.47
CA ARG A 272 20.48 -13.30 0.83
C ARG A 272 19.21 -13.99 0.34
N LEU A 273 19.38 -15.13 -0.33
CA LEU A 273 18.32 -16.03 -0.75
C LEU A 273 18.53 -17.38 -0.09
N SER A 274 17.52 -17.93 0.55
CA SER A 274 17.57 -19.23 1.21
C SER A 274 16.23 -19.95 1.02
N ASP A 275 16.26 -21.16 0.47
CA ASP A 275 15.04 -21.94 0.20
C ASP A 275 13.99 -21.13 -0.62
N VAL A 276 14.41 -20.73 -1.84
CA VAL A 276 13.63 -19.88 -2.74
C VAL A 276 13.35 -20.63 -4.04
#